data_70116dd1a3abe4e3e15b58b6fefa00ac
#
_entry.id   70116dd1a3abe4e3e15b58b6fefa00ac
#
_cell.length_a   1.000
_cell.length_b   1.000
_cell.length_c   1.000
_cell.angle_alpha   90.00
_cell.angle_beta   90.00
_cell.angle_gamma   90.00
#
_symmetry.space_group_name_H-M   'P 1'
#
loop_
_entity.id
_entity.type
_entity.pdbx_description
1 polymer ?
#
loop_
_entity_poly.entity_id
_entity_poly.type
_entity_poly.pdbx_seq_one_letter_code
_entity_poly.pdbx_strand_id
1 'polypeptide(L)'
;MKIAILSRRKSIYSTRRLVEAGTERGHEIQVVDTLRCYMNVTSFRPEIHYNGEALTGFDAVIPRIGASITFYGTAVLRQFEMMGVYPLSESVAISRSRDKLRSLQLLSRKGIGLPVTGF
;
A
#
# COMPACT_ATOMS: atom_id res chain seq x y z
N MET A 1 6.12 -3.76 -16.78
CA MET A 1 4.88 -3.69 -15.96
C MET A 1 4.62 -2.25 -15.58
N LYS A 2 3.37 -1.93 -15.35
CA LYS A 2 2.98 -0.64 -14.79
C LYS A 2 2.78 -0.79 -13.28
N ILE A 3 3.55 -0.04 -12.49
CA ILE A 3 3.64 -0.21 -11.04
C ILE A 3 3.29 1.12 -10.36
N ALA A 4 2.35 1.07 -9.41
CA ALA A 4 2.05 2.19 -8.53
C ALA A 4 2.88 2.10 -7.26
N ILE A 5 3.44 3.22 -6.81
CA ILE A 5 4.06 3.32 -5.49
C ILE A 5 3.20 4.27 -4.66
N LEU A 6 2.60 3.76 -3.60
CA LEU A 6 1.79 4.58 -2.69
C LEU A 6 2.73 5.31 -1.73
N SER A 7 2.93 6.59 -1.95
CA SER A 7 3.82 7.41 -1.11
C SER A 7 3.35 8.87 -1.13
N ARG A 8 3.50 9.54 0.02
CA ARG A 8 3.15 10.96 0.16
C ARG A 8 4.03 11.88 -0.69
N ARG A 9 5.28 11.52 -0.94
CA ARG A 9 6.24 12.39 -1.65
C ARG A 9 7.21 11.56 -2.51
N LYS A 10 7.40 12.00 -3.73
CA LYS A 10 8.43 11.44 -4.63
C LYS A 10 9.84 11.68 -4.12
N SER A 11 10.06 12.75 -3.35
CA SER A 11 11.37 13.16 -2.86
C SER A 11 11.88 12.35 -1.66
N ILE A 12 11.04 11.54 -1.03
CA ILE A 12 11.48 10.63 0.04
C ILE A 12 12.51 9.67 -0.53
N TYR A 13 13.67 9.54 0.12
CA TYR A 13 14.80 8.76 -0.38
C TYR A 13 14.40 7.34 -0.82
N SER A 14 13.72 6.60 0.03
CA SER A 14 13.30 5.22 -0.29
C SER A 14 12.34 5.15 -1.46
N THR A 15 11.41 6.11 -1.58
CA THR A 15 10.49 6.20 -2.72
C THR A 15 11.23 6.51 -4.01
N ARG A 16 12.15 7.49 -3.97
CA ARG A 16 12.98 7.84 -5.12
C ARG A 16 13.80 6.66 -5.61
N ARG A 17 14.42 5.91 -4.70
CA ARG A 17 15.21 4.73 -5.05
C ARG A 17 14.37 3.63 -5.69
N LEU A 18 13.14 3.44 -5.24
CA LEU A 18 12.21 2.50 -5.86
C LEU A 18 11.83 2.93 -7.28
N VAL A 19 11.58 4.22 -7.47
CA VAL A 19 11.29 4.76 -8.82
C VAL A 19 12.47 4.54 -9.76
N GLU A 20 13.69 4.88 -9.32
CA GLU A 20 14.90 4.69 -10.11
C GLU A 20 15.09 3.22 -10.47
N ALA A 21 15.03 2.32 -9.51
CA ALA A 21 15.22 0.89 -9.72
C ALA A 21 14.16 0.29 -10.66
N GLY A 22 12.91 0.69 -10.52
CA GLY A 22 11.83 0.25 -11.39
C GLY A 22 12.01 0.74 -12.82
N THR A 23 12.39 1.99 -12.98
CA THR A 23 12.63 2.60 -14.30
C THR A 23 13.83 1.95 -15.01
N GLU A 24 14.92 1.71 -14.28
CA GLU A 24 16.10 1.01 -14.81
C GLU A 24 15.76 -0.39 -15.32
N ARG A 25 14.79 -1.06 -14.73
CA ARG A 25 14.32 -2.39 -15.14
C ARG A 25 13.27 -2.35 -16.25
N GLY A 26 12.97 -1.19 -16.79
CA GLY A 26 12.04 -1.03 -17.90
C GLY A 26 10.56 -1.00 -17.49
N HIS A 27 10.26 -0.76 -16.21
CA HIS A 27 8.88 -0.63 -15.74
C HIS A 27 8.40 0.82 -15.81
N GLU A 28 7.11 0.99 -16.06
CA GLU A 28 6.43 2.28 -15.92
C GLU A 28 6.04 2.47 -14.45
N ILE A 29 6.60 3.49 -13.80
CA ILE A 29 6.41 3.74 -12.38
C ILE A 29 5.63 5.02 -12.17
N GLN A 30 4.57 4.95 -11.37
CA GLN A 30 3.81 6.12 -10.95
C GLN A 30 3.76 6.19 -9.43
N VAL A 31 4.19 7.33 -8.86
CA VAL A 31 4.02 7.60 -7.44
C VAL A 31 2.64 8.21 -7.22
N VAL A 32 1.89 7.63 -6.30
CA VAL A 32 0.51 8.03 -6.00
C VAL A 32 0.42 8.42 -4.53
N ASP A 33 0.06 9.66 -4.25
CA ASP A 33 -0.23 10.12 -2.90
C ASP A 33 -1.64 9.68 -2.52
N THR A 34 -1.74 8.77 -1.56
CA THR A 34 -3.04 8.20 -1.15
C THR A 34 -4.02 9.26 -0.64
N LEU A 35 -3.53 10.36 -0.07
CA LEU A 35 -4.41 11.44 0.42
C LEU A 35 -5.02 12.27 -0.69
N ARG A 36 -4.54 12.12 -1.92
CA ARG A 36 -5.09 12.77 -3.11
C ARG A 36 -5.94 11.83 -3.95
N CYS A 37 -6.14 10.61 -3.47
CA CYS A 37 -7.02 9.66 -4.12
C CYS A 37 -8.44 9.80 -3.59
N TYR A 38 -9.41 9.55 -4.46
CA TYR A 38 -10.75 9.21 -4.02
C TYR A 38 -11.21 7.93 -4.72
N MET A 39 -12.11 7.22 -4.09
CA MET A 39 -12.52 5.90 -4.53
C MET A 39 -14.01 5.87 -4.80
N ASN A 40 -14.39 5.29 -5.94
CA ASN A 40 -15.78 4.95 -6.21
C ASN A 40 -16.00 3.49 -5.84
N VAL A 41 -16.88 3.30 -4.87
CA VAL A 41 -17.23 1.96 -4.39
C VAL A 41 -18.56 1.57 -4.99
N THR A 42 -18.50 0.88 -6.12
CA THR A 42 -19.67 0.35 -6.82
C THR A 42 -19.52 -1.14 -7.04
N SER A 43 -20.64 -1.84 -7.18
CA SER A 43 -20.60 -3.27 -7.46
C SER A 43 -19.91 -3.55 -8.80
N PHE A 44 -18.93 -4.46 -8.80
CA PHE A 44 -18.20 -4.94 -9.98
C PHE A 44 -17.31 -3.93 -10.70
N ARG A 45 -17.25 -2.67 -10.25
CA ARG A 45 -16.40 -1.63 -10.85
C ARG A 45 -15.71 -0.77 -9.79
N PRO A 46 -14.78 -1.35 -9.01
CA PRO A 46 -13.99 -0.53 -8.10
C PRO A 46 -13.08 0.39 -8.89
N GLU A 47 -13.07 1.67 -8.54
CA GLU A 47 -12.25 2.67 -9.21
C GLU A 47 -11.49 3.52 -8.21
N ILE A 48 -10.29 3.94 -8.59
CA ILE A 48 -9.49 4.93 -7.88
C ILE A 48 -9.26 6.10 -8.84
N HIS A 49 -9.53 7.30 -8.37
CA HIS A 49 -9.24 8.54 -9.09
C HIS A 49 -8.12 9.30 -8.39
N TYR A 50 -7.20 9.82 -9.18
CA TYR A 50 -6.04 10.57 -8.72
C TYR A 50 -5.82 11.77 -9.64
N ASN A 51 -5.80 12.98 -9.06
CA ASN A 51 -5.68 14.22 -9.84
C ASN A 51 -6.71 14.31 -10.98
N GLY A 52 -7.94 13.86 -10.74
CA GLY A 52 -9.03 13.94 -11.72
C GLY A 52 -9.04 12.83 -12.78
N GLU A 53 -8.10 11.89 -12.72
CA GLU A 53 -8.00 10.78 -13.68
C GLU A 53 -8.19 9.44 -12.99
N ALA A 54 -8.85 8.52 -13.66
CA ALA A 54 -8.95 7.13 -13.19
C ALA A 54 -7.60 6.43 -13.31
N LEU A 55 -7.18 5.75 -12.25
CA LEU A 55 -5.98 4.92 -12.27
C LEU A 55 -6.32 3.56 -12.88
N THR A 56 -5.78 3.27 -14.05
CA THR A 56 -6.07 2.03 -14.80
C THR A 56 -4.81 1.35 -15.31
N GLY A 57 -4.90 0.05 -15.55
CA GLY A 57 -3.84 -0.72 -16.20
C GLY A 57 -2.62 -0.99 -15.34
N PHE A 58 -2.73 -0.88 -14.02
CA PHE A 58 -1.64 -1.24 -13.11
C PHE A 58 -1.53 -2.75 -12.94
N ASP A 59 -0.29 -3.24 -12.97
CA ASP A 59 0.02 -4.66 -12.73
C ASP A 59 0.31 -4.93 -11.26
N ALA A 60 0.98 -3.99 -10.59
CA ALA A 60 1.38 -4.14 -9.20
C ALA A 60 1.34 -2.81 -8.45
N VAL A 61 1.26 -2.91 -7.12
CA VAL A 61 1.30 -1.76 -6.21
C VAL A 61 2.26 -2.02 -5.06
N ILE A 62 3.14 -1.04 -4.80
CA ILE A 62 4.09 -1.07 -3.70
C ILE A 62 3.63 -0.07 -2.65
N PRO A 63 3.13 -0.53 -1.50
CA PRO A 63 2.68 0.38 -0.45
C PRO A 63 3.85 0.92 0.37
N ARG A 64 4.02 2.24 0.36
CA ARG A 64 4.93 2.98 1.24
C ARG A 64 4.10 3.93 2.10
N ILE A 65 3.19 3.35 2.88
CA ILE A 65 2.18 4.06 3.66
C ILE A 65 2.77 4.43 5.03
N GLY A 66 2.77 5.72 5.36
CA GLY A 66 3.19 6.21 6.66
C GLY A 66 2.22 5.82 7.78
N ALA A 67 2.75 5.71 9.01
CA ALA A 67 1.95 5.26 10.17
C ALA A 67 0.73 6.15 10.43
N SER A 68 0.86 7.47 10.24
CA SER A 68 -0.21 8.44 10.49
C SER A 68 -1.40 8.34 9.53
N ILE A 69 -1.24 7.66 8.40
CA ILE A 69 -2.28 7.53 7.37
C ILE A 69 -2.64 6.07 7.10
N THR A 70 -2.41 5.20 8.06
CA THR A 70 -2.62 3.74 7.90
C THR A 70 -4.06 3.42 7.47
N PHE A 71 -5.06 4.03 8.09
CA PHE A 71 -6.46 3.75 7.78
C PHE A 71 -6.80 4.04 6.31
N TYR A 72 -6.54 5.27 5.86
CA TYR A 72 -6.87 5.67 4.49
C TYR A 72 -5.92 5.04 3.47
N GLY A 73 -4.63 4.96 3.78
CA GLY A 73 -3.66 4.33 2.91
C GLY A 73 -3.95 2.85 2.64
N THR A 74 -4.33 2.10 3.67
CA THR A 74 -4.73 0.69 3.50
C THR A 74 -6.07 0.56 2.78
N ALA A 75 -6.98 1.52 2.92
CA ALA A 75 -8.22 1.55 2.15
C ALA A 75 -7.94 1.71 0.66
N VAL A 76 -7.05 2.62 0.27
CA VAL A 76 -6.62 2.78 -1.13
C VAL A 76 -5.93 1.52 -1.64
N LEU A 77 -5.04 0.93 -0.85
CA LEU A 77 -4.38 -0.32 -1.21
C LEU A 77 -5.39 -1.45 -1.44
N ARG A 78 -6.38 -1.57 -0.56
CA ARG A 78 -7.45 -2.57 -0.69
C ARG A 78 -8.26 -2.36 -1.97
N GLN A 79 -8.47 -1.12 -2.36
CA GLN A 79 -9.15 -0.79 -3.61
C GLN A 79 -8.33 -1.29 -4.82
N PHE A 80 -7.01 -1.12 -4.81
CA PHE A 80 -6.14 -1.71 -5.83
C PHE A 80 -6.26 -3.24 -5.85
N GLU A 81 -6.28 -3.88 -4.68
CA GLU A 81 -6.47 -5.33 -4.59
C GLU A 81 -7.79 -5.77 -5.23
N MET A 82 -8.88 -5.02 -4.96
CA MET A 82 -10.19 -5.27 -5.57
C MET A 82 -10.19 -5.09 -7.08
N MET A 83 -9.32 -4.24 -7.61
CA MET A 83 -9.13 -4.04 -9.05
C MET A 83 -8.25 -5.12 -9.70
N GLY A 84 -7.80 -6.11 -8.94
CA GLY A 84 -6.94 -7.20 -9.43
C GLY A 84 -5.46 -6.84 -9.54
N VAL A 85 -5.04 -5.73 -8.94
CA VAL A 85 -3.63 -5.29 -8.94
C VAL A 85 -2.87 -6.06 -7.86
N TYR A 86 -1.70 -6.60 -8.20
CA TYR A 86 -0.88 -7.37 -7.27
C TYR A 86 -0.27 -6.46 -6.18
N PRO A 87 -0.59 -6.66 -4.90
CA PRO A 87 0.02 -5.91 -3.82
C PRO A 87 1.32 -6.56 -3.38
N LEU A 88 2.40 -5.79 -3.31
CA LEU A 88 3.68 -6.31 -2.77
C LEU A 88 3.54 -6.68 -1.29
N SER A 89 2.78 -5.88 -0.54
CA SER A 89 2.31 -6.21 0.80
C SER A 89 0.80 -6.01 0.84
N GLU A 90 0.07 -6.99 1.33
CA GLU A 90 -1.38 -6.93 1.39
C GLU A 90 -1.89 -5.93 2.43
N SER A 91 -3.05 -5.33 2.17
CA SER A 91 -3.66 -4.34 3.08
C SER A 91 -3.91 -4.94 4.47
N VAL A 92 -4.35 -6.17 4.54
CA VAL A 92 -4.59 -6.87 5.81
C VAL A 92 -3.30 -7.08 6.60
N ALA A 93 -2.20 -7.38 5.92
CA ALA A 93 -0.89 -7.55 6.56
C ALA A 93 -0.39 -6.24 7.17
N ILE A 94 -0.54 -5.13 6.45
CA ILE A 94 -0.17 -3.80 6.95
C ILE A 94 -1.04 -3.42 8.15
N SER A 95 -2.34 -3.63 8.09
CA SER A 95 -3.25 -3.34 9.21
C SER A 95 -2.89 -4.14 10.46
N ARG A 96 -2.59 -5.42 10.29
CA ARG A 96 -2.17 -6.29 11.41
C ARG A 96 -0.85 -5.85 12.02
N SER A 97 0.13 -5.49 11.19
CA SER A 97 1.46 -5.07 11.67
C SER A 97 1.42 -3.70 12.35
N ARG A 98 0.49 -2.83 11.98
CA ARG A 98 0.32 -1.50 12.60
C ARG A 98 -0.46 -1.53 13.90
N ASP A 99 -1.24 -2.55 14.14
CA ASP A 99 -1.91 -2.82 15.41
C ASP A 99 -0.93 -3.58 16.31
N LYS A 100 -0.29 -2.84 17.21
CA LYS A 100 0.81 -3.34 18.04
C LYS A 100 0.40 -4.55 18.88
N LEU A 101 -0.73 -4.47 19.55
CA LEU A 101 -1.22 -5.60 20.38
C LEU A 101 -1.57 -6.80 19.50
N ARG A 102 -2.31 -6.57 18.43
CA ARG A 102 -2.70 -7.64 17.51
C ARG A 102 -1.50 -8.34 16.87
N SER A 103 -0.49 -7.57 16.45
CA SER A 103 0.72 -8.15 15.84
C SER A 103 1.46 -9.05 16.84
N LEU A 104 1.60 -8.62 18.09
CA LEU A 104 2.22 -9.45 19.15
C LEU A 104 1.41 -10.70 19.44
N GLN A 105 0.09 -10.61 19.49
CA GLN A 105 -0.78 -11.77 19.68
C GLN A 105 -0.64 -12.78 18.53
N LEU A 106 -0.59 -12.30 17.29
CA LEU A 106 -0.41 -13.16 16.11
C LEU A 106 0.96 -13.86 16.12
N LEU A 107 2.02 -13.14 16.45
CA LEU A 107 3.38 -13.71 16.53
C LEU A 107 3.50 -14.73 17.66
N SER A 108 2.91 -14.43 18.82
CA SER A 108 2.93 -15.37 19.96
C SER A 108 2.23 -16.69 19.65
N ARG A 109 1.13 -16.65 18.91
CA ARG A 109 0.40 -17.85 18.47
C ARG A 109 1.24 -18.75 17.57
N LYS A 110 2.21 -18.18 16.87
CA LYS A 110 3.12 -18.91 16.01
C LYS A 110 4.38 -19.42 16.73
N GLY A 111 4.45 -19.25 18.05
CA GLY A 111 5.60 -19.68 18.84
C GLY A 111 6.86 -18.85 18.63
N ILE A 112 6.73 -17.65 18.06
CA ILE A 112 7.87 -16.75 17.87
C ILE A 112 8.22 -16.11 19.21
N GLY A 113 9.51 -16.18 19.60
CA GLY A 113 9.99 -15.60 20.84
C GLY A 113 9.76 -14.09 20.89
N LEU A 114 9.10 -13.63 21.96
CA LEU A 114 8.80 -12.21 22.18
C LEU A 114 9.29 -11.81 23.58
N PRO A 115 9.72 -10.55 23.76
CA PRO A 115 9.87 -9.98 25.09
C PRO A 115 8.53 -10.00 25.81
N VAL A 116 8.54 -10.20 27.11
CA VAL A 116 7.33 -10.08 27.94
C VAL A 116 6.82 -8.64 27.83
N THR A 117 5.59 -8.47 27.36
CA THR A 117 5.02 -7.17 27.07
C THR A 117 3.64 -7.05 27.73
N GLY A 118 3.45 -6.01 28.54
CA GLY A 118 2.18 -5.69 29.16
C GLY A 118 1.51 -4.51 28.45
N PHE A 119 0.20 -4.53 28.46
CA PHE A 119 -0.63 -3.45 27.92
C PHE A 119 -1.64 -2.98 28.97
#